data_30630b0f03d84ab61e9763f388684eb0
#
_entry.id   30630b0f03d84ab61e9763f388684eb0
#
_cell.length_a   1.000
_cell.length_b   1.000
_cell.length_c   1.000
_cell.angle_alpha   90.00
_cell.angle_beta   90.00
_cell.angle_gamma   90.00
#
_symmetry.space_group_name_H-M   'P 1'
#
loop_
_entity.id
_entity.type
_entity.pdbx_description
1 polymer ?
#
loop_
_entity_poly.entity_id
_entity_poly.type
_entity_poly.pdbx_seq_one_letter_code
_entity_poly.pdbx_strand_id
1 'polypeptide(L)'
;MKLNLIQCLFILIIVAIAAFGITPIFRKIARGAKLLDYPGGRKLQASPVAYLGGLAVAAPITLGSLLVVFTSISTDTKNQFFLGLILPSLAIAFIGLLDDLYQLPPWPRFIAQSGVGVITSLML
;
A
#
# COMPACT_ATOMS: atom_id res chain seq x y z
N MET A 1 -7.28 18.13 15.70
CA MET A 1 -7.77 17.08 16.65
C MET A 1 -6.56 16.25 17.07
N LYS A 2 -6.18 16.24 18.34
CA LYS A 2 -5.13 15.34 18.80
C LYS A 2 -5.78 13.97 19.00
N LEU A 3 -5.42 13.00 18.18
CA LEU A 3 -5.85 11.62 18.37
C LEU A 3 -5.29 11.12 19.71
N ASN A 4 -6.15 10.61 20.57
CA ASN A 4 -5.71 9.97 21.81
C ASN A 4 -5.06 8.62 21.47
N LEU A 5 -4.10 8.18 22.31
CA LEU A 5 -3.42 6.89 22.14
C LEU A 5 -4.40 5.73 21.91
N ILE A 6 -5.52 5.73 22.63
CA ILE A 6 -6.58 4.71 22.49
C ILE A 6 -7.19 4.71 21.09
N GLN A 7 -7.46 5.87 20.52
CA GLN A 7 -8.00 6.00 19.15
C GLN A 7 -6.98 5.51 18.11
N CYS A 8 -5.70 5.85 18.28
CA CYS A 8 -4.64 5.35 17.42
C CYS A 8 -4.53 3.83 17.46
N LEU A 9 -4.57 3.22 18.65
CA LEU A 9 -4.55 1.78 18.83
C LEU A 9 -5.79 1.11 18.20
N PHE A 10 -6.96 1.72 18.34
CA PHE A 10 -8.20 1.21 17.75
C PHE A 10 -8.14 1.20 16.22
N ILE A 11 -7.68 2.29 15.61
CA ILE A 11 -7.47 2.39 14.15
C ILE A 11 -6.46 1.34 13.69
N LEU A 12 -5.33 1.21 14.40
CA LEU A 12 -4.28 0.23 14.07
C LEU A 12 -4.83 -1.20 14.08
N ILE A 13 -5.62 -1.56 15.10
CA ILE A 13 -6.24 -2.90 15.21
C ILE A 13 -7.22 -3.13 14.06
N ILE A 14 -8.08 -2.15 13.75
CA ILE A 14 -9.04 -2.26 12.64
C ILE A 14 -8.31 -2.46 11.31
N VAL A 15 -7.27 -1.66 11.04
CA VAL A 15 -6.48 -1.76 9.81
C VAL A 15 -5.76 -3.10 9.73
N ALA A 16 -5.22 -3.60 10.85
CA ALA A 16 -4.57 -4.91 10.90
C ALA A 16 -5.54 -6.07 10.62
N ILE A 17 -6.74 -6.03 11.22
CA ILE A 17 -7.80 -7.03 10.98
C ILE A 17 -8.26 -6.96 9.52
N ALA A 18 -8.45 -5.76 8.98
CA ALA A 18 -8.82 -5.57 7.59
C ALA A 18 -7.74 -6.11 6.63
N ALA A 19 -6.46 -5.86 6.90
CA ALA A 19 -5.35 -6.40 6.13
C ALA A 19 -5.34 -7.93 6.16
N PHE A 20 -5.53 -8.52 7.34
CA PHE A 20 -5.60 -9.97 7.49
C PHE A 20 -6.76 -10.59 6.71
N GLY A 21 -7.94 -9.95 6.72
CA GLY A 21 -9.12 -10.41 5.98
C GLY A 21 -9.02 -10.20 4.46
N ILE A 22 -8.38 -9.11 4.01
CA ILE A 22 -8.23 -8.75 2.60
C ILE A 22 -7.14 -9.59 1.91
N THR A 23 -6.07 -9.93 2.61
CA THR A 23 -4.93 -10.70 2.06
C THR A 23 -5.34 -12.00 1.36
N PRO A 24 -6.19 -12.89 1.92
CA PRO A 24 -6.60 -14.11 1.22
C PRO A 24 -7.43 -13.82 -0.03
N ILE A 25 -8.16 -12.71 -0.07
CA ILE A 25 -8.94 -12.29 -1.24
C ILE A 25 -7.99 -11.93 -2.39
N PHE A 26 -7.00 -11.07 -2.14
CA PHE A 26 -5.99 -10.71 -3.14
C PHE A 26 -5.19 -11.93 -3.61
N ARG A 27 -4.86 -12.84 -2.69
CA ARG A 27 -4.20 -14.11 -3.03
C ARG A 27 -5.06 -14.98 -3.95
N LYS A 28 -6.37 -15.03 -3.72
CA LYS A 28 -7.31 -15.77 -4.58
C LYS A 28 -7.42 -15.12 -5.96
N ILE A 29 -7.51 -13.79 -6.02
CA ILE A 29 -7.52 -13.02 -7.27
C ILE A 29 -6.23 -13.26 -8.07
N ALA A 30 -5.06 -13.14 -7.42
CA ALA A 30 -3.77 -13.37 -8.07
C ALA A 30 -3.64 -14.78 -8.65
N ARG A 31 -4.11 -15.79 -7.93
CA ARG A 31 -4.15 -17.18 -8.42
C ARG A 31 -5.09 -17.33 -9.61
N GLY A 32 -6.28 -16.75 -9.56
CA GLY A 32 -7.26 -16.80 -10.66
C GLY A 32 -6.76 -16.09 -11.92
N ALA A 33 -6.07 -14.97 -11.75
CA ALA A 33 -5.45 -14.20 -12.84
C ALA A 33 -4.08 -14.76 -13.29
N LYS A 34 -3.61 -15.88 -12.70
CA LYS A 34 -2.28 -16.47 -12.96
C LYS A 34 -1.10 -15.53 -12.71
N LEU A 35 -1.30 -14.54 -11.83
CA LEU A 35 -0.28 -13.60 -11.40
C LEU A 35 0.54 -14.23 -10.26
N LEU A 36 1.37 -15.22 -10.63
CA LEU A 36 2.16 -16.02 -9.71
C LEU A 36 3.64 -15.90 -10.05
N ASP A 37 4.45 -15.74 -9.01
CA ASP A 37 5.90 -15.87 -9.11
C ASP A 37 6.27 -17.35 -8.98
N TYR A 38 6.69 -17.95 -10.08
CA TYR A 38 7.07 -19.35 -10.10
C TYR A 38 8.50 -19.54 -9.58
N PRO A 39 8.75 -20.63 -8.84
CA PRO A 39 10.10 -20.99 -8.42
C PRO A 39 10.99 -21.25 -9.65
N GLY A 40 12.21 -20.74 -9.63
CA GLY A 40 13.17 -20.97 -10.71
C GLY A 40 14.49 -20.25 -10.50
N GLY A 41 15.57 -20.81 -10.99
CA GLY A 41 16.92 -20.24 -10.94
C GLY A 41 17.42 -19.96 -9.52
N ARG A 42 17.59 -18.68 -9.17
CA ARG A 42 18.10 -18.22 -7.86
C ARG A 42 17.03 -18.14 -6.76
N LYS A 43 15.77 -18.49 -7.04
CA LYS A 43 14.67 -18.34 -6.10
C LYS A 43 14.57 -19.55 -5.19
N LEU A 44 14.63 -19.31 -3.87
CA LEU A 44 14.62 -20.36 -2.84
C LEU A 44 13.20 -20.84 -2.47
N GLN A 45 12.16 -20.29 -3.09
CA GLN A 45 10.79 -20.66 -2.78
C GLN A 45 10.42 -22.02 -3.39
N ALA A 46 9.79 -22.87 -2.57
CA ALA A 46 9.39 -24.24 -2.98
C ALA A 46 8.06 -24.26 -3.75
N SER A 47 7.25 -23.20 -3.71
CA SER A 47 5.93 -23.13 -4.34
C SER A 47 5.67 -21.74 -4.95
N PRO A 48 4.79 -21.64 -5.98
CA PRO A 48 4.42 -20.36 -6.57
C PRO A 48 3.83 -19.40 -5.54
N VAL A 49 4.37 -18.18 -5.49
CA VAL A 49 3.91 -17.11 -4.60
C VAL A 49 3.03 -16.13 -5.39
N ALA A 50 1.90 -15.76 -4.81
CA ALA A 50 1.00 -14.80 -5.44
C ALA A 50 1.64 -13.40 -5.38
N TYR A 51 1.68 -12.71 -6.54
CA TYR A 51 1.93 -11.27 -6.59
C TYR A 51 0.86 -10.53 -5.78
N LEU A 52 0.58 -9.31 -5.96
CA LEU A 52 -0.48 -8.53 -5.29
C LEU A 52 -0.37 -8.45 -3.73
N GLY A 53 0.70 -8.98 -3.12
CA GLY A 53 0.93 -8.88 -1.68
C GLY A 53 1.03 -7.43 -1.21
N GLY A 54 1.71 -6.58 -1.97
CA GLY A 54 1.80 -5.14 -1.72
C GLY A 54 0.45 -4.45 -1.74
N LEU A 55 -0.44 -4.80 -2.67
CA LEU A 55 -1.81 -4.27 -2.71
C LEU A 55 -2.66 -4.72 -1.53
N ALA A 56 -2.48 -5.95 -1.06
CA ALA A 56 -3.19 -6.47 0.11
C ALA A 56 -2.85 -5.69 1.39
N VAL A 57 -1.67 -5.08 1.47
CA VAL A 57 -1.26 -4.20 2.56
C VAL A 57 -1.65 -2.76 2.30
N ALA A 58 -1.46 -2.26 1.08
CA ALA A 58 -1.76 -0.87 0.71
C ALA A 58 -3.26 -0.55 0.83
N ALA A 59 -4.14 -1.47 0.44
CA ALA A 59 -5.58 -1.26 0.48
C ALA A 59 -6.13 -0.93 1.88
N PRO A 60 -5.87 -1.72 2.94
CA PRO A 60 -6.35 -1.37 4.28
C PRO A 60 -5.70 -0.11 4.85
N ILE A 61 -4.43 0.16 4.54
CA ILE A 61 -3.77 1.41 4.95
C ILE A 61 -4.47 2.61 4.31
N THR A 62 -4.76 2.54 3.01
CA THR A 62 -5.48 3.60 2.29
C THR A 62 -6.88 3.79 2.85
N LEU A 63 -7.61 2.71 3.11
CA LEU A 63 -8.95 2.78 3.72
C LEU A 63 -8.90 3.39 5.12
N GLY A 64 -7.95 3.00 5.96
CA GLY A 64 -7.74 3.59 7.28
C GLY A 64 -7.42 5.08 7.21
N SER A 65 -6.58 5.49 6.26
CA SER A 65 -6.25 6.89 6.03
C SER A 65 -7.46 7.70 5.55
N LEU A 66 -8.28 7.14 4.67
CA LEU A 66 -9.54 7.75 4.24
C LEU A 66 -10.52 7.93 5.41
N LEU A 67 -10.64 6.95 6.29
CA LEU A 67 -11.46 7.09 7.51
C LEU A 67 -11.00 8.27 8.36
N VAL A 68 -9.69 8.45 8.54
CA VAL A 68 -9.14 9.60 9.26
C VAL A 68 -9.50 10.91 8.56
N VAL A 69 -9.39 10.97 7.24
CA VAL A 69 -9.77 12.17 6.45
C VAL A 69 -11.25 12.49 6.61
N PHE A 70 -12.14 11.50 6.54
CA PHE A 70 -13.57 11.72 6.69
C PHE A 70 -14.00 12.13 8.11
N THR A 71 -13.28 11.67 9.12
CA THR A 71 -13.56 12.02 10.53
C THR A 71 -12.88 13.31 10.98
N SER A 72 -11.90 13.83 10.24
CA SER A 72 -11.20 15.06 10.57
C SER A 72 -12.12 16.29 10.38
N ILE A 73 -12.10 17.20 11.34
CA ILE A 73 -12.98 18.37 11.36
C ILE A 73 -12.40 19.51 10.53
N SER A 74 -11.06 19.69 10.52
CA SER A 74 -10.43 20.81 9.81
C SER A 74 -10.07 20.44 8.36
N THR A 75 -10.30 21.38 7.45
CA THR A 75 -9.96 21.22 6.02
C THR A 75 -8.46 21.08 5.79
N ASP A 76 -7.65 21.84 6.53
CA ASP A 76 -6.19 21.79 6.41
C ASP A 76 -5.63 20.42 6.78
N THR A 77 -6.11 19.83 7.89
CA THR A 77 -5.73 18.48 8.28
C THR A 77 -6.11 17.44 7.22
N LYS A 78 -7.30 17.58 6.61
CA LYS A 78 -7.73 16.67 5.52
C LYS A 78 -6.80 16.76 4.32
N ASN A 79 -6.45 17.97 3.90
CA ASN A 79 -5.56 18.18 2.76
C ASN A 79 -4.15 17.63 3.03
N GLN A 80 -3.60 17.86 4.22
CA GLN A 80 -2.30 17.32 4.60
C GLN A 80 -2.29 15.79 4.60
N PHE A 81 -3.31 15.14 5.14
CA PHE A 81 -3.42 13.67 5.10
C PHE A 81 -3.59 13.14 3.68
N PHE A 82 -4.38 13.82 2.87
CA PHE A 82 -4.59 13.40 1.48
C PHE A 82 -3.32 13.51 0.65
N LEU A 83 -2.66 14.67 0.68
CA LEU A 83 -1.45 14.92 -0.11
C LEU A 83 -0.23 14.19 0.45
N GLY A 84 -0.09 14.17 1.78
CA GLY A 84 1.11 13.64 2.43
C GLY A 84 1.08 12.13 2.67
N LEU A 85 -0.07 11.49 2.69
CA LEU A 85 -0.17 10.06 3.01
C LEU A 85 -0.92 9.26 1.95
N ILE A 86 -2.14 9.65 1.60
CA ILE A 86 -2.98 8.83 0.72
C ILE A 86 -2.43 8.81 -0.71
N LEU A 87 -2.19 9.97 -1.28
CA LEU A 87 -1.73 10.10 -2.68
C LEU A 87 -0.37 9.42 -2.89
N PRO A 88 0.67 9.67 -2.07
CA PRO A 88 1.95 8.96 -2.22
C PRO A 88 1.85 7.46 -1.98
N SER A 89 1.04 7.03 -1.02
CA SER A 89 0.84 5.59 -0.77
C SER A 89 0.23 4.88 -1.97
N LEU A 90 -0.76 5.48 -2.61
CA LEU A 90 -1.35 4.95 -3.84
C LEU A 90 -0.34 4.93 -4.99
N ALA A 91 0.46 5.98 -5.14
CA ALA A 91 1.49 6.05 -6.18
C ALA A 91 2.55 4.94 -5.99
N ILE A 92 3.04 4.75 -4.75
CA ILE A 92 4.01 3.69 -4.44
C ILE A 92 3.40 2.30 -4.63
N ALA A 93 2.15 2.10 -4.19
CA ALA A 93 1.43 0.84 -4.39
C ALA A 93 1.24 0.52 -5.88
N PHE A 94 0.94 1.53 -6.70
CA PHE A 94 0.83 1.38 -8.15
C PHE A 94 2.17 1.03 -8.81
N ILE A 95 3.27 1.71 -8.42
CA ILE A 95 4.62 1.38 -8.89
C ILE A 95 4.98 -0.07 -8.49
N GLY A 96 4.67 -0.48 -7.26
CA GLY A 96 4.88 -1.85 -6.81
C GLY A 96 4.07 -2.87 -7.60
N LEU A 97 2.81 -2.55 -7.96
CA LEU A 97 2.00 -3.39 -8.83
C LEU A 97 2.60 -3.53 -10.23
N LEU A 98 3.08 -2.43 -10.82
CA LEU A 98 3.75 -2.47 -12.12
C LEU A 98 5.03 -3.31 -12.06
N ASP A 99 5.79 -3.20 -10.97
CA ASP A 99 6.98 -4.03 -10.74
C ASP A 99 6.64 -5.52 -10.67
N ASP A 100 5.59 -5.88 -9.94
CA ASP A 100 5.10 -7.26 -9.85
C ASP A 100 4.64 -7.82 -11.20
N LEU A 101 4.02 -6.99 -12.05
CA LEU A 101 3.50 -7.41 -13.34
C LEU A 101 4.57 -7.48 -14.44
N TYR A 102 5.47 -6.50 -14.48
CA TYR A 102 6.42 -6.30 -15.58
C TYR A 102 7.87 -6.61 -15.21
N GLN A 103 8.15 -6.96 -13.94
CA GLN A 103 9.50 -7.22 -13.43
C GLN A 103 10.47 -6.10 -13.81
N LEU A 104 10.15 -4.88 -13.40
CA LEU A 104 10.91 -3.69 -13.76
C LEU A 104 12.38 -3.81 -13.31
N PRO A 105 13.31 -3.29 -14.11
CA PRO A 105 14.70 -3.18 -13.67
C PRO A 105 14.80 -2.35 -12.38
N PRO A 106 15.83 -2.57 -11.53
CA PRO A 106 15.96 -1.88 -10.24
C PRO A 106 15.99 -0.35 -10.34
N TRP A 107 16.65 0.18 -11.36
CA TRP A 107 16.85 1.62 -11.53
C TRP A 107 15.58 2.44 -11.80
N PRO A 108 14.70 2.08 -12.77
CA PRO A 108 13.44 2.78 -12.97
C PRO A 108 12.55 2.76 -11.72
N ARG A 109 12.48 1.63 -11.02
CA ARG A 109 11.73 1.50 -9.78
C ARG A 109 12.26 2.44 -8.70
N PHE A 110 13.59 2.46 -8.50
CA PHE A 110 14.22 3.34 -7.52
C PHE A 110 13.97 4.82 -7.83
N ILE A 111 14.12 5.24 -9.10
CA ILE A 111 13.86 6.62 -9.52
C ILE A 111 12.40 7.00 -9.30
N ALA A 112 11.46 6.15 -9.69
CA ALA A 112 10.04 6.43 -9.55
C ALA A 112 9.63 6.57 -8.06
N GLN A 113 10.07 5.67 -7.20
CA GLN A 113 9.77 5.72 -5.76
C GLN A 113 10.42 6.92 -5.08
N SER A 114 11.69 7.22 -5.42
CA SER A 114 12.38 8.41 -4.92
C SER A 114 11.70 9.70 -5.38
N GLY A 115 11.24 9.74 -6.64
CA GLY A 115 10.47 10.86 -7.19
C GLY A 115 9.18 11.11 -6.42
N VAL A 116 8.43 10.07 -6.09
CA VAL A 116 7.23 10.20 -5.25
C VAL A 116 7.57 10.81 -3.89
N GLY A 117 8.65 10.35 -3.25
CA GLY A 117 9.10 10.89 -1.96
C GLY A 117 9.47 12.36 -2.02
N VAL A 118 10.25 12.76 -3.04
CA VAL A 118 10.65 14.17 -3.27
C VAL A 118 9.43 15.05 -3.50
N ILE A 119 8.54 14.65 -4.43
CA ILE A 119 7.32 15.42 -4.75
C ILE A 119 6.45 15.59 -3.50
N THR A 120 6.27 14.51 -2.72
CA THR A 120 5.50 14.58 -1.47
C THR A 120 6.11 15.55 -0.48
N SER A 121 7.44 15.53 -0.33
CA SER A 121 8.15 16.45 0.58
C SER A 121 8.05 17.91 0.16
N LEU A 122 7.90 18.18 -1.15
CA LEU A 122 7.73 19.55 -1.66
C LEU A 122 6.29 20.05 -1.56
N MET A 123 5.31 19.13 -1.44
CA MET A 123 3.88 19.48 -1.32
C MET A 123 3.40 19.69 0.14
N LEU A 124 4.17 19.24 1.11
CA LEU A 124 3.88 19.34 2.54
C LEU A 124 4.63 20.50 3.20
#